data_c85e1180b4648709ff7308da6d2bc5da
#
_entry.id   c85e1180b4648709ff7308da6d2bc5da
#
_cell.length_a   1.000
_cell.length_b   1.000
_cell.length_c   1.000
_cell.angle_alpha   90.00
_cell.angle_beta   90.00
_cell.angle_gamma   90.00
#
_symmetry.space_group_name_H-M   'P 1'
#
loop_
_entity.id
_entity.type
_entity.pdbx_description
1 polymer ?
#
loop_
_entity_poly.entity_id
_entity_poly.type
_entity_poly.pdbx_seq_one_letter_code
_entity_poly.pdbx_strand_id
1 'polypeptide(L)'
;IDQFGLGYALYRITSDVEKLPFPMAPVGALGTMALAESTEDRKTGWKWRVFSIGGVIGLAFGFFYVLLPALTGLFLTEPIRLIPIPWIDLTRHTEDVLPAVATGIQLDLGQLFIGMVLPFWAVIGGFAGVVMTFIANPILHDHGVLTRWHPGMGTVETVFANNFDFYMSFGIGLGLAIAFVGFWYVFKSLKQSGGQGLDWSILFKKHEERGDINFWVSIGIYVFSTIAYIILCVILVPSFPWIFFVIYGFIYTPIISYVTARMEGVAGQFISLPMVREASFIAGAKYFGYHGIEIWYAPI
;
A
#
# COMPACT_ATOMS: atom_id res chain seq x y z
N ILE A 1 18.22 -0.26 5.02
CA ILE A 1 18.78 -1.33 5.86
C ILE A 1 17.69 -1.88 6.76
N ASP A 2 16.94 -1.03 7.44
CA ASP A 2 15.82 -1.40 8.33
C ASP A 2 14.75 -2.24 7.62
N GLN A 3 14.29 -1.77 6.46
CA GLN A 3 13.34 -2.48 5.60
C GLN A 3 13.84 -3.85 5.15
N PHE A 4 15.14 -3.99 4.92
CA PHE A 4 15.72 -5.28 4.54
C PHE A 4 15.69 -6.27 5.72
N GLY A 5 16.08 -5.83 6.92
CA GLY A 5 16.10 -6.68 8.11
C GLY A 5 14.69 -7.16 8.50
N LEU A 6 13.77 -6.22 8.76
CA LEU A 6 12.40 -6.56 9.14
C LEU A 6 11.64 -7.24 7.99
N GLY A 7 11.80 -6.76 6.76
CA GLY A 7 11.13 -7.32 5.60
C GLY A 7 11.49 -8.78 5.35
N TYR A 8 12.77 -9.14 5.48
CA TYR A 8 13.18 -10.54 5.36
C TYR A 8 12.65 -11.42 6.50
N ALA A 9 12.67 -10.93 7.75
CA ALA A 9 12.09 -11.66 8.87
C ALA A 9 10.58 -11.89 8.66
N LEU A 10 9.85 -10.89 8.22
CA LEU A 10 8.42 -11.00 7.90
C LEU A 10 8.16 -11.92 6.71
N TYR A 11 8.98 -11.87 5.68
CA TYR A 11 8.92 -12.81 4.55
C TYR A 11 9.02 -14.26 5.04
N ARG A 12 9.98 -14.58 5.91
CA ARG A 12 10.13 -15.92 6.49
C ARG A 12 8.89 -16.34 7.29
N ILE A 13 8.28 -15.41 8.03
CA ILE A 13 7.06 -15.70 8.80
C ILE A 13 5.89 -15.93 7.85
N THR A 14 5.63 -15.02 6.94
CA THR A 14 4.42 -15.05 6.09
C THR A 14 4.50 -16.08 4.98
N SER A 15 5.67 -16.31 4.39
CA SER A 15 5.86 -17.25 3.29
C SER A 15 6.15 -18.67 3.77
N ASP A 16 7.09 -18.84 4.72
CA ASP A 16 7.55 -20.18 5.11
C ASP A 16 6.66 -20.79 6.21
N VAL A 17 6.24 -20.00 7.20
CA VAL A 17 5.43 -20.47 8.32
C VAL A 17 3.94 -20.40 8.01
N GLU A 18 3.42 -19.24 7.61
CA GLU A 18 2.00 -19.06 7.30
C GLU A 18 1.63 -19.54 5.90
N LYS A 19 2.59 -19.71 4.99
CA LYS A 19 2.41 -20.17 3.60
C LYS A 19 1.38 -19.34 2.82
N LEU A 20 1.45 -18.02 2.95
CA LEU A 20 0.56 -17.12 2.23
C LEU A 20 0.82 -17.17 0.71
N PRO A 21 -0.20 -17.02 -0.13
CA PRO A 21 -0.09 -17.25 -1.58
C PRO A 21 0.71 -16.19 -2.35
N PHE A 22 0.84 -14.96 -1.83
CA PHE A 22 1.53 -13.84 -2.49
C PHE A 22 1.23 -13.73 -3.99
N PRO A 23 -0.01 -13.39 -4.39
CA PRO A 23 -0.45 -13.49 -5.79
C PRO A 23 0.34 -12.61 -6.76
N MET A 24 0.96 -11.53 -6.30
CA MET A 24 1.78 -10.65 -7.12
C MET A 24 3.25 -11.10 -7.27
N ALA A 25 3.74 -11.96 -6.38
CA ALA A 25 5.12 -12.43 -6.42
C ALA A 25 5.50 -13.18 -7.72
N PRO A 26 4.64 -14.09 -8.28
CA PRO A 26 4.92 -14.73 -9.56
C PRO A 26 5.10 -13.76 -10.72
N VAL A 27 4.39 -12.62 -10.71
CA VAL A 27 4.49 -11.61 -11.78
C VAL A 27 5.88 -10.99 -11.81
N GLY A 28 6.40 -10.57 -10.64
CA GLY A 28 7.76 -10.05 -10.54
C GLY A 28 8.82 -11.10 -10.90
N ALA A 29 8.66 -12.33 -10.40
CA ALA A 29 9.57 -13.42 -10.69
C ALA A 29 9.61 -13.77 -12.20
N LEU A 30 8.46 -13.88 -12.84
CA LEU A 30 8.37 -14.15 -14.29
C LEU A 30 8.99 -13.03 -15.12
N GLY A 31 8.81 -11.76 -14.71
CA GLY A 31 9.46 -10.63 -15.37
C GLY A 31 10.99 -10.70 -15.31
N THR A 32 11.54 -10.99 -14.14
CA THR A 32 12.99 -11.16 -13.95
C THR A 32 13.54 -12.35 -14.73
N MET A 33 12.82 -13.49 -14.72
CA MET A 33 13.20 -14.69 -15.49
C MET A 33 13.14 -14.42 -16.99
N ALA A 34 12.15 -13.67 -17.49
CA ALA A 34 12.07 -13.29 -18.91
C ALA A 34 13.28 -12.45 -19.35
N LEU A 35 13.75 -11.54 -18.49
CA LEU A 35 14.96 -10.76 -18.76
C LEU A 35 16.22 -11.63 -18.76
N ALA A 36 16.33 -12.59 -17.82
CA ALA A 36 17.45 -13.52 -17.77
C ALA A 36 17.51 -14.43 -19.01
N GLU A 37 16.37 -15.00 -19.43
CA GLU A 37 16.29 -15.84 -20.63
C GLU A 37 16.67 -15.07 -21.93
N SER A 38 16.47 -13.76 -21.96
CA SER A 38 16.87 -12.95 -23.13
C SER A 38 18.37 -12.93 -23.38
N THR A 39 19.17 -13.25 -22.37
CA THR A 39 20.63 -13.19 -22.42
C THR A 39 21.23 -14.51 -22.91
N GLU A 40 20.64 -15.65 -22.59
CA GLU A 40 21.18 -16.98 -22.91
C GLU A 40 20.64 -17.56 -24.22
N ASP A 41 19.36 -17.38 -24.57
CA ASP A 41 18.75 -18.04 -25.72
C ASP A 41 17.72 -17.13 -26.42
N ARG A 42 18.22 -16.19 -27.22
CA ARG A 42 17.43 -15.14 -27.90
C ARG A 42 16.30 -15.63 -28.81
N LYS A 43 16.22 -16.92 -29.16
CA LYS A 43 15.34 -17.38 -30.23
C LYS A 43 14.10 -18.16 -29.80
N THR A 44 14.01 -18.65 -28.57
CA THR A 44 12.98 -19.64 -28.19
C THR A 44 12.20 -19.39 -26.89
N GLY A 45 12.60 -18.44 -26.08
CA GLY A 45 11.95 -18.17 -24.80
C GLY A 45 10.51 -17.60 -24.96
N TRP A 46 9.48 -18.39 -24.65
CA TRP A 46 8.10 -17.91 -24.67
C TRP A 46 7.88 -16.75 -23.68
N LYS A 47 8.58 -16.76 -22.54
CA LYS A 47 8.51 -15.70 -21.52
C LYS A 47 9.02 -14.37 -22.05
N TRP A 48 10.17 -14.40 -22.78
CA TRP A 48 10.70 -13.21 -23.43
C TRP A 48 9.74 -12.65 -24.49
N ARG A 49 9.10 -13.54 -25.27
CA ARG A 49 8.11 -13.12 -26.28
C ARG A 49 6.92 -12.41 -25.64
N VAL A 50 6.35 -13.00 -24.58
CA VAL A 50 5.20 -12.41 -23.87
C VAL A 50 5.61 -11.08 -23.22
N PHE A 51 6.78 -11.04 -22.58
CA PHE A 51 7.33 -9.82 -21.98
C PHE A 51 7.52 -8.71 -23.03
N SER A 52 8.08 -9.04 -24.19
CA SER A 52 8.29 -8.07 -25.28
C SER A 52 6.98 -7.55 -25.86
N ILE A 53 5.97 -8.41 -26.04
CA ILE A 53 4.64 -7.99 -26.49
C ILE A 53 4.02 -7.02 -25.47
N GLY A 54 4.05 -7.37 -24.20
CA GLY A 54 3.58 -6.48 -23.12
C GLY A 54 4.35 -5.16 -23.08
N GLY A 55 5.67 -5.22 -23.25
CA GLY A 55 6.52 -4.03 -23.34
C GLY A 55 6.14 -3.11 -24.51
N VAL A 56 5.91 -3.66 -25.70
CA VAL A 56 5.47 -2.87 -26.87
C VAL A 56 4.11 -2.23 -26.62
N ILE A 57 3.16 -2.97 -26.07
CA ILE A 57 1.82 -2.43 -25.71
C ILE A 57 1.96 -1.32 -24.68
N GLY A 58 2.77 -1.54 -23.64
CA GLY A 58 3.02 -0.55 -22.58
C GLY A 58 3.71 0.71 -23.11
N LEU A 59 4.71 0.56 -24.00
CA LEU A 59 5.39 1.69 -24.65
C LEU A 59 4.46 2.48 -25.57
N ALA A 60 3.65 1.78 -26.37
CA ALA A 60 2.67 2.42 -27.24
C ALA A 60 1.64 3.21 -26.42
N PHE A 61 1.10 2.62 -25.36
CA PHE A 61 0.19 3.30 -24.45
C PHE A 61 0.87 4.49 -23.75
N GLY A 62 2.07 4.29 -23.21
CA GLY A 62 2.85 5.33 -22.52
C GLY A 62 3.21 6.50 -23.43
N PHE A 63 3.44 6.22 -24.74
CA PHE A 63 3.64 7.27 -25.72
C PHE A 63 2.44 8.21 -25.81
N PHE A 64 1.23 7.68 -25.95
CA PHE A 64 0.02 8.50 -26.05
C PHE A 64 -0.43 9.08 -24.72
N TYR A 65 -0.24 8.32 -23.61
CA TYR A 65 -0.72 8.71 -22.28
C TYR A 65 0.21 9.68 -21.56
N VAL A 66 1.52 9.50 -21.67
CA VAL A 66 2.52 10.30 -20.92
C VAL A 66 3.36 11.18 -21.85
N LEU A 67 3.99 10.59 -22.87
CA LEU A 67 5.00 11.28 -23.65
C LEU A 67 4.42 12.38 -24.53
N LEU A 68 3.29 12.10 -25.20
CA LEU A 68 2.64 13.07 -26.09
C LEU A 68 2.17 14.33 -25.34
N PRO A 69 1.43 14.23 -24.22
CA PRO A 69 1.10 15.41 -23.41
C PRO A 69 2.32 16.16 -22.88
N ALA A 70 3.35 15.42 -22.43
CA ALA A 70 4.56 16.04 -21.90
C ALA A 70 5.31 16.81 -22.98
N LEU A 71 5.52 16.23 -24.16
CA LEU A 71 6.20 16.90 -25.27
C LEU A 71 5.40 18.09 -25.82
N THR A 72 4.11 17.91 -26.02
CA THR A 72 3.27 19.01 -26.57
C THR A 72 3.11 20.15 -25.56
N GLY A 73 3.13 19.87 -24.26
CA GLY A 73 3.12 20.89 -23.22
C GLY A 73 4.39 21.76 -23.16
N LEU A 74 5.50 21.33 -23.79
CA LEU A 74 6.70 22.17 -23.94
C LEU A 74 6.54 23.24 -25.03
N PHE A 75 5.70 23.00 -26.03
CA PHE A 75 5.57 23.84 -27.20
C PHE A 75 4.20 24.53 -27.33
N LEU A 76 3.18 23.96 -26.71
CA LEU A 76 1.80 24.44 -26.77
C LEU A 76 1.34 24.93 -25.39
N THR A 77 0.53 25.96 -25.36
CA THR A 77 -0.12 26.45 -24.14
C THR A 77 -1.05 25.40 -23.50
N GLU A 78 -1.69 24.58 -24.35
CA GLU A 78 -2.49 23.44 -23.90
C GLU A 78 -1.91 22.14 -24.47
N PRO A 79 -1.50 21.19 -23.63
CA PRO A 79 -0.96 19.92 -24.10
C PRO A 79 -2.03 19.08 -24.78
N ILE A 80 -1.66 18.41 -25.86
CA ILE A 80 -2.57 17.48 -26.57
C ILE A 80 -2.74 16.22 -25.69
N ARG A 81 -3.95 16.01 -25.18
CA ARG A 81 -4.33 14.84 -24.38
C ARG A 81 -5.33 14.00 -25.15
N LEU A 82 -4.87 12.90 -25.75
CA LEU A 82 -5.74 11.95 -26.44
C LEU A 82 -6.50 11.07 -25.45
N ILE A 83 -5.88 10.78 -24.33
CA ILE A 83 -6.48 10.03 -23.22
C ILE A 83 -6.57 11.01 -22.04
N PRO A 84 -7.72 11.19 -21.44
CA PRO A 84 -7.89 12.09 -20.30
C PRO A 84 -7.02 11.67 -19.11
N ILE A 85 -6.25 12.63 -18.58
CA ILE A 85 -5.34 12.42 -17.46
C ILE A 85 -5.76 13.38 -16.34
N PRO A 86 -5.89 12.88 -15.12
CA PRO A 86 -5.71 11.50 -14.65
C PRO A 86 -6.94 10.60 -14.88
N TRP A 87 -8.12 11.15 -15.10
CA TRP A 87 -9.40 10.46 -15.37
C TRP A 87 -10.40 11.41 -16.06
N ILE A 88 -11.49 10.84 -16.55
CA ILE A 88 -12.67 11.58 -16.99
C ILE A 88 -13.50 11.88 -15.73
N ASP A 89 -13.60 13.13 -15.35
CA ASP A 89 -14.42 13.54 -14.20
C ASP A 89 -15.90 13.63 -14.60
N LEU A 90 -16.71 12.77 -13.99
CA LEU A 90 -18.16 12.73 -14.18
C LEU A 90 -18.92 13.24 -12.95
N THR A 91 -18.23 13.65 -11.89
CA THR A 91 -18.84 13.99 -10.59
C THR A 91 -19.90 15.07 -10.73
N ARG A 92 -19.59 16.15 -11.46
CA ARG A 92 -20.54 17.24 -11.69
C ARG A 92 -21.76 16.86 -12.54
N HIS A 93 -21.64 15.78 -13.33
CA HIS A 93 -22.76 15.32 -14.17
C HIS A 93 -23.68 14.34 -13.43
N THR A 94 -23.19 13.78 -12.34
CA THR A 94 -23.92 12.76 -11.55
C THR A 94 -24.40 13.28 -10.20
N GLU A 95 -24.04 14.51 -9.82
CA GLU A 95 -24.31 15.07 -8.49
C GLU A 95 -25.79 15.16 -8.14
N ASP A 96 -26.67 15.36 -9.12
CA ASP A 96 -28.12 15.42 -8.90
C ASP A 96 -28.72 14.06 -8.49
N VAL A 97 -28.10 12.95 -8.94
CA VAL A 97 -28.57 11.58 -8.67
C VAL A 97 -27.76 10.93 -7.56
N LEU A 98 -26.48 11.26 -7.49
CA LEU A 98 -25.50 10.70 -6.57
C LEU A 98 -24.76 11.82 -5.81
N PRO A 99 -25.43 12.54 -4.90
CA PRO A 99 -24.81 13.60 -4.14
C PRO A 99 -23.64 13.06 -3.29
N ALA A 100 -22.59 13.84 -3.18
CA ALA A 100 -21.36 13.50 -2.46
C ALA A 100 -20.61 12.23 -2.95
N VAL A 101 -20.91 11.75 -4.15
CA VAL A 101 -20.21 10.62 -4.76
C VAL A 101 -19.22 11.12 -5.80
N ALA A 102 -17.94 10.81 -5.60
CA ALA A 102 -16.93 11.05 -6.62
C ALA A 102 -17.06 10.00 -7.73
N THR A 103 -17.42 10.43 -8.93
CA THR A 103 -17.58 9.57 -10.09
C THR A 103 -16.57 9.95 -11.16
N GLY A 104 -15.91 8.95 -11.73
CA GLY A 104 -14.93 9.14 -12.79
C GLY A 104 -14.52 7.84 -13.44
N ILE A 105 -13.98 7.93 -14.64
CA ILE A 105 -13.43 6.78 -15.37
C ILE A 105 -11.96 7.01 -15.60
N GLN A 106 -11.13 6.18 -14.99
CA GLN A 106 -9.69 6.17 -15.19
C GLN A 106 -9.33 5.17 -16.29
N LEU A 107 -8.61 5.64 -17.28
CA LEU A 107 -8.14 4.85 -18.43
C LEU A 107 -6.64 4.56 -18.27
N ASP A 108 -6.25 3.92 -17.17
CA ASP A 108 -4.88 3.52 -16.90
C ASP A 108 -4.71 2.02 -17.18
N LEU A 109 -3.89 1.71 -18.19
CA LEU A 109 -3.62 0.33 -18.60
C LEU A 109 -2.93 -0.47 -17.49
N GLY A 110 -2.07 0.18 -16.68
CA GLY A 110 -1.41 -0.46 -15.55
C GLY A 110 -2.39 -0.97 -14.52
N GLN A 111 -3.38 -0.16 -14.15
CA GLN A 111 -4.44 -0.54 -13.21
C GLN A 111 -5.31 -1.68 -13.75
N LEU A 112 -5.61 -1.68 -15.05
CA LEU A 112 -6.36 -2.77 -15.69
C LEU A 112 -5.60 -4.10 -15.59
N PHE A 113 -4.30 -4.11 -15.89
CA PHE A 113 -3.50 -5.33 -15.79
C PHE A 113 -3.32 -5.80 -14.35
N ILE A 114 -3.13 -4.90 -13.39
CA ILE A 114 -3.11 -5.25 -11.96
C ILE A 114 -4.41 -5.94 -11.56
N GLY A 115 -5.57 -5.38 -11.96
CA GLY A 115 -6.88 -5.97 -11.68
C GLY A 115 -7.04 -7.39 -12.23
N MET A 116 -6.40 -7.72 -13.36
CA MET A 116 -6.44 -9.08 -13.95
C MET A 116 -5.60 -10.11 -13.17
N VAL A 117 -4.61 -9.67 -12.41
CA VAL A 117 -3.72 -10.53 -11.62
C VAL A 117 -4.22 -10.75 -10.20
N LEU A 118 -4.98 -9.79 -9.67
CA LEU A 118 -5.49 -9.87 -8.30
C LEU A 118 -6.44 -11.07 -8.11
N PRO A 119 -6.47 -11.66 -6.90
CA PRO A 119 -7.42 -12.71 -6.57
C PRO A 119 -8.86 -12.26 -6.78
N PHE A 120 -9.67 -13.12 -7.36
CA PHE A 120 -11.08 -12.83 -7.69
C PHE A 120 -11.87 -12.23 -6.52
N TRP A 121 -11.72 -12.80 -5.31
CA TRP A 121 -12.41 -12.31 -4.13
C TRP A 121 -11.94 -10.91 -3.66
N ALA A 122 -10.68 -10.58 -3.89
CA ALA A 122 -10.17 -9.23 -3.60
C ALA A 122 -10.80 -8.19 -4.55
N VAL A 123 -10.92 -8.53 -5.84
CA VAL A 123 -11.58 -7.67 -6.83
C VAL A 123 -13.06 -7.50 -6.52
N ILE A 124 -13.76 -8.58 -6.16
CA ILE A 124 -15.17 -8.52 -5.73
C ILE A 124 -15.32 -7.64 -4.48
N GLY A 125 -14.43 -7.79 -3.51
CA GLY A 125 -14.43 -6.94 -2.30
C GLY A 125 -14.25 -5.46 -2.63
N GLY A 126 -13.30 -5.13 -3.52
CA GLY A 126 -13.08 -3.77 -4.01
C GLY A 126 -14.32 -3.20 -4.71
N PHE A 127 -14.92 -3.98 -5.62
CA PHE A 127 -16.15 -3.59 -6.31
C PHE A 127 -17.31 -3.36 -5.33
N ALA A 128 -17.49 -4.26 -4.36
CA ALA A 128 -18.50 -4.10 -3.32
C ALA A 128 -18.28 -2.81 -2.51
N GLY A 129 -17.02 -2.46 -2.20
CA GLY A 129 -16.68 -1.20 -1.55
C GLY A 129 -17.11 0.02 -2.37
N VAL A 130 -16.89 0.01 -3.69
CA VAL A 130 -17.34 1.09 -4.58
C VAL A 130 -18.86 1.19 -4.58
N VAL A 131 -19.58 0.08 -4.69
CA VAL A 131 -21.06 0.07 -4.65
C VAL A 131 -21.56 0.58 -3.30
N MET A 132 -20.93 0.18 -2.20
CA MET A 132 -21.28 0.71 -0.87
C MET A 132 -21.08 2.21 -0.79
N THR A 133 -20.03 2.74 -1.38
CA THR A 133 -19.77 4.20 -1.41
C THR A 133 -20.85 4.93 -2.18
N PHE A 134 -21.34 4.37 -3.29
CA PHE A 134 -22.43 4.96 -4.08
C PHE A 134 -23.74 5.02 -3.32
N ILE A 135 -23.97 4.09 -2.39
CA ILE A 135 -25.18 4.06 -1.55
C ILE A 135 -24.97 4.90 -0.29
N ALA A 136 -23.81 4.76 0.36
CA ALA A 136 -23.56 5.37 1.66
C ALA A 136 -23.38 6.90 1.57
N ASN A 137 -22.70 7.42 0.54
CA ASN A 137 -22.42 8.85 0.48
C ASN A 137 -23.68 9.71 0.38
N PRO A 138 -24.66 9.43 -0.50
CA PRO A 138 -25.91 10.17 -0.50
C PRO A 138 -26.62 10.13 0.87
N ILE A 139 -26.67 8.95 1.49
CA ILE A 139 -27.29 8.79 2.82
C ILE A 139 -26.55 9.60 3.89
N LEU A 140 -25.22 9.54 3.91
CA LEU A 140 -24.40 10.30 4.86
C LEU A 140 -24.54 11.82 4.63
N HIS A 141 -24.67 12.24 3.39
CA HIS A 141 -24.93 13.64 3.05
C HIS A 141 -26.29 14.10 3.55
N ASP A 142 -27.35 13.35 3.28
CA ASP A 142 -28.72 13.64 3.73
C ASP A 142 -28.84 13.71 5.24
N HIS A 143 -28.06 12.90 5.97
CA HIS A 143 -27.99 12.94 7.44
C HIS A 143 -27.05 14.02 7.99
N GLY A 144 -26.45 14.84 7.13
CA GLY A 144 -25.57 15.93 7.55
C GLY A 144 -24.22 15.48 8.10
N VAL A 145 -23.74 14.28 7.72
CA VAL A 145 -22.40 13.80 8.09
C VAL A 145 -21.36 14.36 7.14
N LEU A 146 -21.64 14.40 5.83
CA LEU A 146 -20.76 14.97 4.80
C LEU A 146 -21.09 16.46 4.61
N THR A 147 -20.65 17.29 5.56
CA THR A 147 -21.02 18.71 5.63
C THR A 147 -20.21 19.60 4.71
N ARG A 148 -19.01 19.18 4.33
CA ARG A 148 -18.09 19.98 3.50
C ARG A 148 -18.36 19.84 2.01
N TRP A 149 -19.07 18.80 1.63
CA TRP A 149 -19.44 18.62 0.23
C TRP A 149 -20.55 19.61 -0.17
N HIS A 150 -20.43 20.17 -1.37
CA HIS A 150 -21.46 21.00 -1.99
C HIS A 150 -21.51 20.78 -3.51
N PRO A 151 -22.66 21.00 -4.16
CA PRO A 151 -22.79 20.88 -5.60
C PRO A 151 -21.75 21.72 -6.37
N GLY A 152 -21.30 21.20 -7.52
CA GLY A 152 -20.29 21.82 -8.36
C GLY A 152 -18.84 21.38 -8.04
N MET A 153 -18.63 20.59 -7.00
CA MET A 153 -17.32 19.99 -6.71
C MET A 153 -16.92 18.95 -7.76
N GLY A 154 -15.63 18.93 -8.13
CA GLY A 154 -15.05 17.86 -8.94
C GLY A 154 -14.70 16.62 -8.13
N THR A 155 -14.20 15.56 -8.80
CA THR A 155 -13.82 14.29 -8.16
C THR A 155 -12.87 14.50 -6.99
N VAL A 156 -11.78 15.28 -7.20
CA VAL A 156 -10.73 15.48 -6.17
C VAL A 156 -11.31 16.20 -4.95
N GLU A 157 -12.04 17.28 -5.19
CA GLU A 157 -12.64 18.10 -4.13
C GLU A 157 -13.63 17.27 -3.30
N THR A 158 -14.49 16.48 -3.98
CA THR A 158 -15.46 15.59 -3.36
C THR A 158 -14.76 14.52 -2.48
N VAL A 159 -13.71 13.88 -3.00
CA VAL A 159 -12.94 12.90 -2.23
C VAL A 159 -12.30 13.52 -1.00
N PHE A 160 -11.71 14.72 -1.13
CA PHE A 160 -11.12 15.42 0.01
C PHE A 160 -12.16 15.80 1.07
N ALA A 161 -13.30 16.37 0.65
CA ALA A 161 -14.38 16.74 1.56
C ALA A 161 -14.88 15.53 2.35
N ASN A 162 -15.19 14.43 1.66
CA ASN A 162 -15.69 13.20 2.28
C ASN A 162 -14.65 12.54 3.18
N ASN A 163 -13.37 12.58 2.80
CA ASN A 163 -12.29 12.06 3.64
C ASN A 163 -12.22 12.81 4.95
N PHE A 164 -12.24 14.14 4.94
CA PHE A 164 -12.19 14.94 6.16
C PHE A 164 -13.39 14.71 7.07
N ASP A 165 -14.59 14.58 6.50
CA ASP A 165 -15.80 14.47 7.29
C ASP A 165 -16.01 13.05 7.86
N PHE A 166 -15.65 12.00 7.11
CA PHE A 166 -15.99 10.63 7.48
C PHE A 166 -14.89 9.59 7.21
N TYR A 167 -14.40 9.48 5.95
CA TYR A 167 -13.62 8.30 5.54
C TYR A 167 -12.25 8.20 6.20
N MET A 168 -11.67 9.30 6.63
CA MET A 168 -10.41 9.31 7.34
C MET A 168 -10.51 8.57 8.69
N SER A 169 -11.52 8.90 9.49
CA SER A 169 -11.79 8.21 10.77
C SER A 169 -12.23 6.77 10.55
N PHE A 170 -13.07 6.53 9.56
CA PHE A 170 -13.51 5.19 9.17
C PHE A 170 -12.33 4.32 8.72
N GLY A 171 -11.42 4.86 7.90
CA GLY A 171 -10.22 4.17 7.42
C GLY A 171 -9.27 3.75 8.54
N ILE A 172 -9.07 4.61 9.56
CA ILE A 172 -8.30 4.26 10.76
C ILE A 172 -8.97 3.08 11.49
N GLY A 173 -10.29 3.17 11.72
CA GLY A 173 -11.05 2.10 12.37
C GLY A 173 -10.97 0.78 11.60
N LEU A 174 -11.09 0.84 10.28
CA LEU A 174 -10.97 -0.32 9.39
C LEU A 174 -9.57 -0.94 9.47
N GLY A 175 -8.52 -0.12 9.40
CA GLY A 175 -7.13 -0.58 9.54
C GLY A 175 -6.88 -1.28 10.87
N LEU A 176 -7.37 -0.70 11.97
CA LEU A 176 -7.28 -1.32 13.30
C LEU A 176 -8.08 -2.63 13.38
N ALA A 177 -9.26 -2.68 12.78
CA ALA A 177 -10.07 -3.91 12.74
C ALA A 177 -9.35 -5.02 11.96
N ILE A 178 -8.74 -4.71 10.80
CA ILE A 178 -7.94 -5.66 10.02
C ILE A 178 -6.74 -6.16 10.85
N ALA A 179 -6.04 -5.27 11.54
CA ALA A 179 -4.94 -5.62 12.43
C ALA A 179 -5.43 -6.58 13.54
N PHE A 180 -6.53 -6.23 14.22
CA PHE A 180 -7.09 -7.04 15.29
C PHE A 180 -7.50 -8.44 14.79
N VAL A 181 -8.21 -8.52 13.67
CA VAL A 181 -8.60 -9.80 13.05
C VAL A 181 -7.36 -10.61 12.67
N GLY A 182 -6.34 -9.96 12.09
CA GLY A 182 -5.06 -10.59 11.76
C GLY A 182 -4.40 -11.23 13.00
N PHE A 183 -4.26 -10.46 14.08
CA PHE A 183 -3.73 -10.99 15.34
C PHE A 183 -4.60 -12.10 15.95
N TRP A 184 -5.92 -11.95 15.90
CA TRP A 184 -6.83 -12.98 16.38
C TRP A 184 -6.63 -14.31 15.66
N TYR A 185 -6.48 -14.29 14.33
CA TYR A 185 -6.20 -15.50 13.56
C TYR A 185 -4.85 -16.13 13.93
N VAL A 186 -3.80 -15.32 14.15
CA VAL A 186 -2.51 -15.83 14.63
C VAL A 186 -2.64 -16.46 16.00
N PHE A 187 -3.27 -15.78 16.96
CA PHE A 187 -3.48 -16.31 18.29
C PHE A 187 -4.32 -17.60 18.28
N LYS A 188 -5.39 -17.64 17.49
CA LYS A 188 -6.21 -18.83 17.32
C LYS A 188 -5.43 -19.99 16.72
N SER A 189 -4.63 -19.71 15.70
CA SER A 189 -3.74 -20.69 15.07
C SER A 189 -2.73 -21.24 16.08
N LEU A 190 -2.06 -20.37 16.84
CA LEU A 190 -1.14 -20.77 17.89
C LEU A 190 -1.81 -21.65 18.97
N LYS A 191 -3.05 -21.30 19.37
CA LYS A 191 -3.79 -22.04 20.39
C LYS A 191 -4.33 -23.39 19.88
N GLN A 192 -4.77 -23.46 18.63
CA GLN A 192 -5.24 -24.71 18.00
C GLN A 192 -4.08 -25.64 17.64
N SER A 193 -2.90 -25.11 17.47
CA SER A 193 -1.67 -25.82 17.12
C SER A 193 -1.00 -26.52 18.30
N GLY A 194 -1.67 -26.72 19.39
CA GLY A 194 -1.17 -27.47 20.57
C GLY A 194 -0.51 -28.82 20.29
N GLY A 195 0.10 -28.98 19.14
CA GLY A 195 0.92 -30.10 18.72
C GLY A 195 1.20 -30.25 17.23
N GLN A 196 0.45 -29.63 16.32
CA GLN A 196 0.64 -29.82 14.86
C GLN A 196 0.38 -28.55 14.02
N GLY A 197 0.55 -27.36 14.59
CA GLY A 197 0.32 -26.12 13.91
C GLY A 197 1.54 -25.54 13.20
N LEU A 198 1.67 -24.24 13.17
CA LEU A 198 2.76 -23.51 12.53
C LEU A 198 4.14 -24.03 13.03
N ASP A 199 4.89 -24.63 12.14
CA ASP A 199 6.23 -25.13 12.47
C ASP A 199 7.25 -23.97 12.51
N TRP A 200 7.36 -23.34 13.66
CA TRP A 200 8.30 -22.24 13.90
C TRP A 200 9.77 -22.67 13.76
N SER A 201 10.06 -23.97 13.79
CA SER A 201 11.42 -24.46 13.59
C SER A 201 11.94 -24.15 12.18
N ILE A 202 11.04 -23.98 11.22
CA ILE A 202 11.35 -23.61 9.84
C ILE A 202 12.08 -22.26 9.76
N LEU A 203 11.76 -21.30 10.65
CA LEU A 203 12.45 -20.00 10.69
C LEU A 203 13.94 -20.11 10.92
N PHE A 204 14.37 -21.13 11.66
CA PHE A 204 15.77 -21.34 12.02
C PHE A 204 16.51 -22.25 11.04
N LYS A 205 15.78 -22.93 10.13
CA LYS A 205 16.39 -23.72 9.06
C LYS A 205 16.81 -22.81 7.91
N LYS A 206 18.06 -22.90 7.52
CA LYS A 206 18.62 -22.20 6.38
C LYS A 206 18.47 -23.07 5.13
N HIS A 207 17.84 -22.55 4.09
CA HIS A 207 17.79 -23.18 2.76
C HIS A 207 18.94 -22.62 1.92
N GLU A 208 20.05 -23.35 1.83
CA GLU A 208 21.27 -22.89 1.13
C GLU A 208 21.02 -22.62 -0.36
N GLU A 209 20.23 -23.47 -1.02
CA GLU A 209 19.86 -23.32 -2.42
C GLU A 209 19.11 -22.01 -2.73
N ARG A 210 18.45 -21.44 -1.75
CA ARG A 210 17.68 -20.18 -1.88
C ARG A 210 18.49 -18.96 -1.50
N GLY A 211 19.72 -19.14 -0.97
CA GLY A 211 20.55 -18.04 -0.48
C GLY A 211 20.03 -17.40 0.81
N ASP A 212 19.34 -18.17 1.65
CA ASP A 212 18.72 -17.66 2.87
C ASP A 212 19.74 -17.09 3.86
N ILE A 213 19.37 -15.97 4.46
CA ILE A 213 20.09 -15.36 5.58
C ILE A 213 19.58 -15.98 6.88
N ASN A 214 20.43 -16.08 7.88
CA ASN A 214 20.01 -16.51 9.20
C ASN A 214 18.98 -15.54 9.78
N PHE A 215 17.87 -16.07 10.29
CA PHE A 215 16.78 -15.28 10.86
C PHE A 215 17.25 -14.31 11.95
N TRP A 216 18.15 -14.75 12.84
CA TRP A 216 18.71 -13.92 13.89
C TRP A 216 19.57 -12.77 13.36
N VAL A 217 20.27 -12.99 12.24
CA VAL A 217 21.03 -11.91 11.56
C VAL A 217 20.08 -10.85 11.01
N SER A 218 18.96 -11.26 10.42
CA SER A 218 17.94 -10.36 9.92
C SER A 218 17.34 -9.49 11.03
N ILE A 219 16.96 -10.11 12.15
CA ILE A 219 16.50 -9.39 13.34
C ILE A 219 17.59 -8.47 13.90
N GLY A 220 18.83 -8.94 13.93
CA GLY A 220 19.98 -8.13 14.37
C GLY A 220 20.19 -6.88 13.51
N ILE A 221 20.08 -7.01 12.18
CA ILE A 221 20.13 -5.89 11.23
C ILE A 221 19.00 -4.88 11.53
N TYR A 222 17.79 -5.37 11.74
CA TYR A 222 16.65 -4.53 12.08
C TYR A 222 16.86 -3.75 13.38
N VAL A 223 17.23 -4.46 14.46
CA VAL A 223 17.45 -3.85 15.78
C VAL A 223 18.58 -2.82 15.71
N PHE A 224 19.69 -3.16 15.05
CA PHE A 224 20.82 -2.25 14.91
C PHE A 224 20.46 -0.99 14.12
N SER A 225 19.78 -1.14 12.97
CA SER A 225 19.39 0.01 12.15
C SER A 225 18.35 0.89 12.84
N THR A 226 17.39 0.29 13.57
CA THR A 226 16.39 1.03 14.35
C THR A 226 17.06 1.82 15.48
N ILE A 227 18.00 1.22 16.22
CA ILE A 227 18.75 1.95 17.26
C ILE A 227 19.57 3.09 16.66
N ALA A 228 20.29 2.83 15.56
CA ALA A 228 21.06 3.86 14.87
C ALA A 228 20.16 5.01 14.39
N TYR A 229 18.98 4.69 13.87
CA TYR A 229 17.98 5.67 13.46
C TYR A 229 17.45 6.49 14.64
N ILE A 230 17.12 5.84 15.77
CA ILE A 230 16.67 6.53 16.99
C ILE A 230 17.75 7.50 17.50
N ILE A 231 19.01 7.05 17.55
CA ILE A 231 20.12 7.91 17.98
C ILE A 231 20.25 9.12 17.04
N LEU A 232 20.18 8.89 15.73
CA LEU A 232 20.24 9.97 14.74
C LEU A 232 19.11 10.98 14.93
N CYS A 233 17.87 10.50 15.12
CA CYS A 233 16.70 11.35 15.35
C CYS A 233 16.83 12.16 16.63
N VAL A 234 17.32 11.57 17.71
CA VAL A 234 17.54 12.27 18.99
C VAL A 234 18.62 13.35 18.86
N ILE A 235 19.66 13.11 18.05
CA ILE A 235 20.72 14.10 17.79
C ILE A 235 20.17 15.26 16.93
N LEU A 236 19.39 14.95 15.89
CA LEU A 236 18.85 15.95 14.97
C LEU A 236 17.71 16.78 15.59
N VAL A 237 16.90 16.16 16.43
CA VAL A 237 15.72 16.79 17.06
C VAL A 237 15.73 16.52 18.57
N PRO A 238 16.65 17.17 19.33
CA PRO A 238 16.80 16.92 20.77
C PRO A 238 15.57 17.28 21.59
N SER A 239 14.73 18.16 21.07
CA SER A 239 13.49 18.60 21.72
C SER A 239 12.39 17.53 21.70
N PHE A 240 12.44 16.58 20.78
CA PHE A 240 11.40 15.56 20.64
C PHE A 240 11.63 14.38 21.60
N PRO A 241 10.59 13.86 22.31
CA PRO A 241 10.76 12.78 23.27
C PRO A 241 11.24 11.49 22.61
N TRP A 242 12.41 11.03 22.99
CA TRP A 242 13.02 9.80 22.44
C TRP A 242 12.15 8.55 22.58
N ILE A 243 11.27 8.51 23.59
CA ILE A 243 10.35 7.39 23.84
C ILE A 243 9.41 7.14 22.66
N PHE A 244 9.01 8.20 21.93
CA PHE A 244 8.21 8.07 20.70
C PHE A 244 8.94 7.27 19.63
N PHE A 245 10.21 7.58 19.39
CA PHE A 245 11.01 6.87 18.42
C PHE A 245 11.16 5.38 18.78
N VAL A 246 11.29 5.07 20.07
CA VAL A 246 11.36 3.68 20.55
C VAL A 246 10.01 2.95 20.33
N ILE A 247 8.89 3.57 20.70
CA ILE A 247 7.56 2.97 20.49
C ILE A 247 7.30 2.76 19.01
N TYR A 248 7.60 3.75 18.17
CA TYR A 248 7.42 3.64 16.73
C TYR A 248 8.33 2.56 16.15
N GLY A 249 9.62 2.60 16.42
CA GLY A 249 10.58 1.66 15.88
C GLY A 249 10.36 0.21 16.32
N PHE A 250 10.08 -0.05 17.57
CA PHE A 250 10.06 -1.41 18.11
C PHE A 250 8.66 -2.00 18.33
N ILE A 251 7.62 -1.19 18.39
CA ILE A 251 6.25 -1.67 18.59
C ILE A 251 5.42 -1.45 17.34
N TYR A 252 5.31 -0.19 16.93
CA TYR A 252 4.41 0.18 15.83
C TYR A 252 4.87 -0.40 14.49
N THR A 253 6.12 -0.15 14.08
CA THR A 253 6.65 -0.59 12.78
C THR A 253 6.55 -2.10 12.56
N PRO A 254 6.98 -2.99 13.50
CA PRO A 254 6.82 -4.43 13.32
C PRO A 254 5.36 -4.87 13.18
N ILE A 255 4.47 -4.29 13.98
CA ILE A 255 3.04 -4.62 13.95
C ILE A 255 2.44 -4.27 12.59
N ILE A 256 2.63 -3.03 12.16
CA ILE A 256 2.07 -2.54 10.90
C ILE A 256 2.70 -3.25 9.70
N SER A 257 4.01 -3.43 9.70
CA SER A 257 4.70 -4.16 8.62
C SER A 257 4.21 -5.60 8.51
N TYR A 258 3.95 -6.27 9.63
CA TYR A 258 3.38 -7.61 9.64
C TYR A 258 1.95 -7.62 9.05
N VAL A 259 1.10 -6.67 9.47
CA VAL A 259 -0.26 -6.55 8.95
C VAL A 259 -0.24 -6.30 7.43
N THR A 260 0.60 -5.37 7.00
CA THR A 260 0.77 -5.05 5.57
C THR A 260 1.29 -6.24 4.77
N ALA A 261 2.34 -6.91 5.25
CA ALA A 261 2.90 -8.10 4.60
C ALA A 261 1.86 -9.23 4.48
N ARG A 262 1.02 -9.38 5.50
CA ARG A 262 -0.04 -10.37 5.48
C ARG A 262 -1.16 -10.03 4.51
N MET A 263 -1.55 -8.76 4.45
CA MET A 263 -2.56 -8.30 3.48
C MET A 263 -2.05 -8.43 2.04
N GLU A 264 -0.80 -8.08 1.79
CA GLU A 264 -0.16 -8.29 0.49
C GLU A 264 -0.07 -9.78 0.15
N GLY A 265 0.26 -10.62 1.13
CA GLY A 265 0.30 -12.08 0.97
C GLY A 265 -1.04 -12.72 0.64
N VAL A 266 -2.15 -12.18 1.13
CA VAL A 266 -3.49 -12.72 0.90
C VAL A 266 -4.18 -12.04 -0.28
N ALA A 267 -4.19 -10.72 -0.32
CA ALA A 267 -4.96 -9.92 -1.27
C ALA A 267 -4.13 -9.39 -2.44
N GLY A 268 -2.80 -9.43 -2.36
CA GLY A 268 -1.91 -8.88 -3.38
C GLY A 268 -1.95 -7.35 -3.46
N GLN A 269 -2.43 -6.69 -2.41
CA GLN A 269 -2.53 -5.25 -2.35
C GLN A 269 -1.88 -4.70 -1.08
N PHE A 270 -1.14 -3.60 -1.26
CA PHE A 270 -0.59 -2.82 -0.17
C PHE A 270 -1.72 -2.00 0.49
N ILE A 271 -1.85 -2.14 1.80
CA ILE A 271 -2.76 -1.31 2.60
C ILE A 271 -1.91 -0.41 3.48
N SER A 272 -1.92 0.88 3.19
CA SER A 272 -1.37 1.87 4.09
C SER A 272 -2.41 2.20 5.16
N LEU A 273 -1.98 2.24 6.43
CA LEU A 273 -2.82 2.80 7.48
C LEU A 273 -2.82 4.33 7.33
N PRO A 274 -3.98 4.94 7.07
CA PRO A 274 -4.05 6.39 6.96
C PRO A 274 -3.81 7.04 8.34
N MET A 275 -3.31 8.27 8.33
CA MET A 275 -3.24 9.16 9.49
C MET A 275 -2.30 8.78 10.64
N VAL A 276 -1.42 7.83 10.49
CA VAL A 276 -0.46 7.52 11.57
C VAL A 276 0.49 8.68 11.81
N ARG A 277 0.97 9.29 10.74
CA ARG A 277 1.80 10.49 10.79
C ARG A 277 1.05 11.63 11.48
N GLU A 278 -0.16 11.89 11.04
CA GLU A 278 -1.00 12.96 11.53
C GLU A 278 -1.40 12.73 13.01
N ALA A 279 -1.72 11.50 13.38
CA ALA A 279 -2.01 11.16 14.77
C ALA A 279 -0.79 11.38 15.68
N SER A 280 0.41 11.05 15.21
CA SER A 280 1.67 11.30 15.92
C SER A 280 1.94 12.79 16.06
N PHE A 281 1.69 13.54 14.98
CA PHE A 281 1.81 15.00 14.98
C PHE A 281 0.87 15.64 16.01
N ILE A 282 -0.40 15.26 15.99
CA ILE A 282 -1.42 15.78 16.92
C ILE A 282 -1.08 15.38 18.37
N ALA A 283 -0.68 14.14 18.59
CA ALA A 283 -0.27 13.68 19.92
C ALA A 283 0.98 14.42 20.41
N GLY A 284 1.98 14.58 19.57
CA GLY A 284 3.19 15.34 19.87
C GLY A 284 2.88 16.79 20.21
N ALA A 285 2.09 17.48 19.39
CA ALA A 285 1.71 18.87 19.62
C ALA A 285 0.88 19.04 20.90
N LYS A 286 -0.09 18.14 21.14
CA LYS A 286 -1.00 18.24 22.30
C LYS A 286 -0.33 17.92 23.63
N TYR A 287 0.50 16.88 23.68
CA TYR A 287 1.06 16.38 24.95
C TYR A 287 2.45 16.90 25.25
N PHE A 288 3.21 17.28 24.23
CA PHE A 288 4.61 17.71 24.40
C PHE A 288 4.88 19.14 23.92
N GLY A 289 3.85 19.84 23.42
CA GLY A 289 3.95 21.26 23.05
C GLY A 289 4.77 21.54 21.80
N TYR A 290 4.94 20.58 20.92
CA TYR A 290 5.68 20.77 19.67
C TYR A 290 4.81 21.39 18.60
N HIS A 291 5.31 22.44 18.00
CA HIS A 291 4.69 23.13 16.88
C HIS A 291 5.69 23.17 15.73
N GLY A 292 5.44 22.47 14.66
CA GLY A 292 6.16 22.67 13.43
C GLY A 292 6.83 21.44 12.78
N ILE A 293 7.81 21.73 11.96
CA ILE A 293 8.48 20.80 11.04
C ILE A 293 9.23 19.65 11.74
N GLU A 294 9.64 19.83 12.97
CA GLU A 294 10.43 18.87 13.76
C GLU A 294 9.74 17.50 13.87
N ILE A 295 8.42 17.49 13.90
CA ILE A 295 7.60 16.26 13.99
C ILE A 295 7.60 15.48 12.66
N TRP A 296 7.89 16.11 11.52
CA TRP A 296 7.98 15.46 10.23
C TRP A 296 9.17 14.49 10.11
N TYR A 297 10.16 14.64 10.99
CA TYR A 297 11.29 13.72 11.07
C TYR A 297 11.02 12.51 11.96
N ALA A 298 9.87 12.43 12.62
CA ALA A 298 9.48 11.22 13.34
C ALA A 298 9.41 10.04 12.36
N PRO A 299 9.94 8.86 12.73
CA PRO A 299 9.93 7.69 11.89
C PRO A 299 8.48 7.22 11.68
N ILE A 300 8.07 7.18 10.45
CA ILE A 300 6.76 6.67 10.05
C ILE A 300 6.95 5.71 8.89
#